data_a0d82267eab899a34a5fcbe1912e0c15
#
_entry.id   a0d82267eab899a34a5fcbe1912e0c15
#
_cell.length_a   1.000
_cell.length_b   1.000
_cell.length_c   1.000
_cell.angle_alpha   90.00
_cell.angle_beta   90.00
_cell.angle_gamma   90.00
#
_symmetry.space_group_name_H-M   'P 1'
#
loop_
_entity.id
_entity.type
_entity.pdbx_description
1 polymer ?
#
loop_
_entity_poly.entity_id
_entity_poly.type
_entity_poly.pdbx_seq_one_letter_code
_entity_poly.pdbx_strand_id
1 'polypeptide(L)'
;MSALKKCVAVAALLGLTGTAHSALFHRGGGMVYDSTLDITWLADWNLVGHQMQWATAKDWASNLVHGGYDDWRLPAVVQPDESCSHNSPQPGLLDFKYYGFTCMASEMSHLFYADLGGKTGAAITEQAGDAPQELANLALFCNMQYGVYWYGT
;
A
#
# COMPACT_ATOMS: atom_id res chain seq x y z
N MET A 1 -11.00 -15.56 -21.64
CA MET A 1 -10.21 -14.42 -22.16
C MET A 1 -10.30 -13.33 -21.12
N SER A 2 -9.31 -13.27 -20.22
CA SER A 2 -9.26 -12.27 -19.15
C SER A 2 -8.83 -10.94 -19.77
N ALA A 3 -9.71 -9.94 -19.73
CA ALA A 3 -9.38 -8.60 -20.18
C ALA A 3 -8.39 -8.00 -19.19
N LEU A 4 -7.15 -7.85 -19.63
CA LEU A 4 -6.12 -7.08 -18.92
C LEU A 4 -6.66 -5.66 -18.74
N LYS A 5 -7.10 -5.32 -17.52
CA LYS A 5 -7.45 -3.94 -17.18
C LYS A 5 -6.16 -3.14 -17.16
N LYS A 6 -5.88 -2.40 -18.23
CA LYS A 6 -4.75 -1.47 -18.30
C LYS A 6 -4.96 -0.37 -17.26
N CYS A 7 -3.93 -0.07 -16.48
CA CYS A 7 -3.92 1.11 -15.61
C CYS A 7 -4.02 2.37 -16.49
N VAL A 8 -5.18 2.97 -16.57
CA VAL A 8 -5.42 4.22 -17.31
C VAL A 8 -5.59 5.34 -16.28
N ALA A 9 -4.63 6.22 -16.21
CA ALA A 9 -4.71 7.41 -15.37
C ALA A 9 -5.58 8.47 -16.06
N VAL A 10 -6.66 8.86 -15.41
CA VAL A 10 -7.42 10.07 -15.74
C VAL A 10 -6.98 11.17 -14.78
N ALA A 11 -6.22 12.13 -15.27
CA ALA A 11 -5.84 13.31 -14.49
C ALA A 11 -7.04 14.28 -14.42
N ALA A 12 -7.71 14.31 -13.27
CA ALA A 12 -8.67 15.37 -12.95
C ALA A 12 -8.00 16.38 -12.01
N LEU A 13 -7.67 17.57 -12.52
CA LEU A 13 -7.28 18.71 -11.69
C LEU A 13 -8.55 19.30 -11.07
N LEU A 14 -8.77 19.05 -9.80
CA LEU A 14 -9.73 19.79 -9.00
C LEU A 14 -8.97 20.48 -7.86
N GLY A 15 -8.84 21.81 -7.96
CA GLY A 15 -8.33 22.63 -6.88
C GLY A 15 -9.35 22.69 -5.74
N LEU A 16 -9.00 22.16 -4.59
CA LEU A 16 -9.74 22.29 -3.33
C LEU A 16 -8.78 22.71 -2.24
N THR A 17 -9.06 23.85 -1.64
CA THR A 17 -8.50 24.28 -0.35
C THR A 17 -9.15 23.42 0.74
N GLY A 18 -8.45 22.44 1.28
CA GLY A 18 -8.95 21.58 2.35
C GLY A 18 -7.82 20.92 3.09
N THR A 19 -7.93 20.87 4.41
CA THR A 19 -7.16 20.11 5.39
C THR A 19 -6.14 19.13 4.82
N ALA A 20 -4.92 19.12 5.36
CA ALA A 20 -3.84 18.22 4.96
C ALA A 20 -4.27 16.75 5.12
N HIS A 21 -4.93 16.23 4.12
CA HIS A 21 -5.09 14.80 3.94
C HIS A 21 -3.86 14.30 3.16
N SER A 22 -3.38 13.13 3.51
CA SER A 22 -2.41 12.40 2.72
C SER A 22 -2.82 12.48 1.25
N ALA A 23 -1.95 13.06 0.44
CA ALA A 23 -2.24 13.20 -0.96
C ALA A 23 -1.39 12.20 -1.75
N LEU A 24 -2.05 11.21 -2.34
CA LEU A 24 -1.46 10.32 -3.30
C LEU A 24 -1.51 10.96 -4.69
N PHE A 25 -0.39 10.93 -5.39
CA PHE A 25 -0.25 11.55 -6.71
C PHE A 25 0.21 10.53 -7.75
N HIS A 26 -0.40 10.56 -8.91
CA HIS A 26 0.11 9.83 -10.06
C HIS A 26 1.47 10.38 -10.49
N ARG A 27 2.53 9.55 -10.41
CA ARG A 27 3.92 9.96 -10.73
C ARG A 27 4.32 9.65 -12.19
N GLY A 28 3.47 9.00 -12.95
CA GLY A 28 3.79 8.44 -14.27
C GLY A 28 4.46 7.07 -14.19
N GLY A 29 4.63 6.40 -15.33
CA GLY A 29 5.36 5.13 -15.41
C GLY A 29 4.80 4.00 -14.53
N GLY A 30 3.52 4.01 -14.16
CA GLY A 30 2.95 3.00 -13.26
C GLY A 30 3.29 3.19 -11.78
N MET A 31 3.52 4.45 -11.36
CA MET A 31 3.93 4.80 -10.01
C MET A 31 2.96 5.80 -9.35
N VAL A 32 2.82 5.71 -8.03
CA VAL A 32 2.03 6.61 -7.18
C VAL A 32 2.92 7.15 -6.07
N TYR A 33 3.06 8.48 -5.99
CA TYR A 33 3.80 9.15 -4.91
C TYR A 33 2.89 9.41 -3.73
N ASP A 34 3.36 9.06 -2.55
CA ASP A 34 2.74 9.33 -1.27
C ASP A 34 3.49 10.46 -0.57
N SER A 35 2.85 11.61 -0.45
CA SER A 35 3.47 12.82 0.12
C SER A 35 3.54 12.78 1.65
N THR A 36 2.78 11.93 2.31
CA THR A 36 2.79 11.79 3.77
C THR A 36 3.95 10.93 4.23
N LEU A 37 4.18 9.83 3.53
CA LEU A 37 5.26 8.90 3.85
C LEU A 37 6.57 9.24 3.11
N ASP A 38 6.52 10.16 2.14
CA ASP A 38 7.62 10.51 1.22
C ASP A 38 8.19 9.28 0.50
N ILE A 39 7.31 8.42 0.01
CA ILE A 39 7.67 7.20 -0.72
C ILE A 39 6.88 7.10 -2.03
N THR A 40 7.30 6.15 -2.88
CA THR A 40 6.58 5.85 -4.12
C THR A 40 6.13 4.40 -4.12
N TRP A 41 4.85 4.20 -4.43
CA TRP A 41 4.22 2.89 -4.58
C TRP A 41 4.21 2.45 -6.04
N LEU A 42 4.26 1.14 -6.28
CA LEU A 42 3.85 0.59 -7.57
C LEU A 42 2.33 0.75 -7.72
N ALA A 43 1.86 1.28 -8.85
CA ALA A 43 0.44 1.39 -9.13
C ALA A 43 -0.21 0.02 -9.40
N ASP A 44 0.54 -0.92 -9.96
CA ASP A 44 0.11 -2.30 -10.18
C ASP A 44 0.54 -3.18 -9.00
N TRP A 45 -0.43 -3.57 -8.16
CA TRP A 45 -0.17 -4.38 -6.97
C TRP A 45 0.10 -5.86 -7.27
N ASN A 46 -0.06 -6.26 -8.52
CA ASN A 46 0.26 -7.60 -8.98
C ASN A 46 1.20 -7.60 -10.20
N LEU A 47 2.14 -6.66 -10.22
CA LEU A 47 3.10 -6.49 -11.32
C LEU A 47 3.85 -7.79 -11.63
N VAL A 48 4.17 -8.59 -10.62
CA VAL A 48 4.82 -9.89 -10.76
C VAL A 48 3.92 -10.97 -11.35
N GLY A 49 2.60 -10.85 -11.20
CA GLY A 49 1.59 -11.75 -11.78
C GLY A 49 1.42 -13.11 -11.08
N HIS A 50 2.10 -13.38 -9.98
CA HIS A 50 1.99 -14.63 -9.21
C HIS A 50 2.38 -14.44 -7.73
N GLN A 51 2.00 -15.40 -6.89
CA GLN A 51 2.40 -15.40 -5.49
C GLN A 51 3.86 -15.82 -5.31
N MET A 52 4.52 -15.26 -4.31
CA MET A 52 5.92 -15.54 -3.94
C MET A 52 6.05 -15.81 -2.45
N GLN A 53 7.08 -16.56 -2.08
CA GLN A 53 7.54 -16.64 -0.68
C GLN A 53 8.21 -15.30 -0.30
N TRP A 54 8.21 -14.98 1.00
CA TRP A 54 8.74 -13.70 1.51
C TRP A 54 10.17 -13.39 1.03
N ALA A 55 11.09 -14.36 1.15
CA ALA A 55 12.46 -14.16 0.72
C ALA A 55 12.56 -13.83 -0.78
N THR A 56 11.81 -14.55 -1.62
CA THR A 56 11.74 -14.30 -3.06
C THR A 56 11.13 -12.93 -3.36
N ALA A 57 10.10 -12.51 -2.63
CA ALA A 57 9.49 -11.20 -2.79
C ALA A 57 10.45 -10.07 -2.44
N LYS A 58 11.25 -10.24 -1.37
CA LYS A 58 12.29 -9.29 -0.97
C LYS A 58 13.37 -9.18 -2.05
N ASP A 59 13.86 -10.31 -2.54
CA ASP A 59 14.87 -10.34 -3.61
C ASP A 59 14.32 -9.75 -4.91
N TRP A 60 13.06 -10.05 -5.26
CA TRP A 60 12.40 -9.48 -6.42
C TRP A 60 12.32 -7.95 -6.31
N ALA A 61 11.85 -7.43 -5.18
CA ALA A 61 11.75 -5.99 -4.97
C ALA A 61 13.11 -5.31 -5.09
N SER A 62 14.15 -5.84 -4.44
CA SER A 62 15.49 -5.25 -4.46
C SER A 62 16.21 -5.31 -5.82
N ASN A 63 15.74 -6.15 -6.75
CA ASN A 63 16.27 -6.24 -8.11
C ASN A 63 15.33 -5.60 -9.16
N LEU A 64 14.21 -5.04 -8.72
CA LEU A 64 13.25 -4.42 -9.62
C LEU A 64 13.81 -3.11 -10.18
N VAL A 65 13.78 -2.97 -11.50
CA VAL A 65 13.96 -1.69 -12.18
C VAL A 65 12.63 -1.28 -12.80
N HIS A 66 12.00 -0.23 -12.29
CA HIS A 66 10.69 0.22 -12.73
C HIS A 66 10.59 1.75 -12.70
N GLY A 67 10.02 2.34 -13.74
CA GLY A 67 9.87 3.79 -13.85
C GLY A 67 11.19 4.60 -13.87
N GLY A 68 12.33 3.94 -14.11
CA GLY A 68 13.66 4.55 -14.07
C GLY A 68 14.32 4.53 -12.68
N TYR A 69 13.74 3.82 -11.72
CA TYR A 69 14.25 3.63 -10.36
C TYR A 69 14.62 2.17 -10.13
N ASP A 70 15.65 1.93 -9.30
CA ASP A 70 16.20 0.62 -8.94
C ASP A 70 16.36 0.42 -7.42
N ASP A 71 15.78 1.33 -6.64
CA ASP A 71 15.80 1.35 -5.17
C ASP A 71 14.48 0.83 -4.53
N TRP A 72 13.78 -0.04 -5.24
CA TRP A 72 12.53 -0.64 -4.78
C TRP A 72 12.75 -1.59 -3.61
N ARG A 73 11.80 -1.59 -2.69
CA ARG A 73 11.79 -2.47 -1.51
C ARG A 73 10.36 -2.88 -1.13
N LEU A 74 10.22 -3.88 -0.29
CA LEU A 74 8.96 -4.13 0.38
C LEU A 74 8.62 -3.01 1.37
N PRO A 75 7.33 -2.73 1.62
CA PRO A 75 6.90 -1.72 2.59
C PRO A 75 7.46 -1.98 3.98
N ALA A 76 7.91 -0.94 4.67
CA ALA A 76 8.49 -1.06 6.00
C ALA A 76 7.44 -1.27 7.08
N VAL A 77 7.80 -2.04 8.10
CA VAL A 77 7.08 -2.14 9.37
C VAL A 77 7.86 -1.40 10.43
N VAL A 78 7.18 -0.52 11.15
CA VAL A 78 7.76 0.24 12.26
C VAL A 78 7.40 -0.44 13.58
N GLN A 79 8.38 -0.59 14.47
CA GLN A 79 8.20 -1.11 15.82
C GLN A 79 9.02 -0.26 16.82
N PRO A 80 8.47 0.09 17.97
CA PRO A 80 7.10 -0.17 18.44
C PRO A 80 6.06 0.67 17.69
N ASP A 81 4.87 0.11 17.47
CA ASP A 81 3.72 0.82 16.89
C ASP A 81 2.52 0.71 17.83
N GLU A 82 2.32 1.70 18.68
CA GLU A 82 1.26 1.73 19.70
C GLU A 82 -0.15 1.83 19.11
N SER A 83 -0.27 2.13 17.81
CA SER A 83 -1.55 2.17 17.10
C SER A 83 -2.08 0.78 16.74
N CYS A 84 -1.25 -0.26 16.85
CA CYS A 84 -1.67 -1.64 16.60
C CYS A 84 -2.77 -2.08 17.57
N SER A 85 -3.69 -2.91 17.07
CA SER A 85 -4.82 -3.42 17.86
C SER A 85 -4.41 -4.35 19.02
N HIS A 86 -3.20 -4.88 19.00
CA HIS A 86 -2.63 -5.74 20.03
C HIS A 86 -1.23 -5.26 20.44
N ASN A 87 -0.96 -5.29 21.75
CA ASN A 87 0.29 -4.80 22.35
C ASN A 87 0.91 -5.79 23.35
N SER A 88 0.74 -7.08 23.16
CA SER A 88 1.29 -8.11 24.05
C SER A 88 2.28 -9.00 23.30
N PRO A 89 3.32 -9.53 24.00
CA PRO A 89 4.24 -10.48 23.40
C PRO A 89 3.48 -11.72 22.90
N GLN A 90 3.73 -12.11 21.66
CA GLN A 90 3.21 -13.36 21.09
C GLN A 90 4.29 -14.44 21.19
N PRO A 91 3.99 -15.60 21.82
CA PRO A 91 4.90 -16.72 21.80
C PRO A 91 5.16 -17.20 20.37
N GLY A 92 6.43 -17.17 19.93
CA GLY A 92 6.84 -17.63 18.61
C GLY A 92 6.87 -16.55 17.50
N LEU A 93 6.38 -15.35 17.76
CA LEU A 93 6.67 -14.19 16.91
C LEU A 93 7.85 -13.43 17.52
N LEU A 94 9.00 -13.54 16.89
CA LEU A 94 10.23 -12.89 17.29
C LEU A 94 9.99 -11.39 17.51
N ASP A 95 10.17 -10.93 18.74
CA ASP A 95 10.24 -9.53 19.18
C ASP A 95 9.09 -8.56 18.84
N PHE A 96 8.05 -8.99 18.12
CA PHE A 96 6.90 -8.12 17.83
C PHE A 96 5.95 -8.07 19.02
N LYS A 97 6.06 -7.01 19.81
CA LYS A 97 5.13 -6.72 20.89
C LYS A 97 3.82 -6.12 20.37
N TYR A 98 3.90 -5.37 19.28
CA TYR A 98 2.78 -4.69 18.64
C TYR A 98 2.45 -5.37 17.32
N TYR A 99 1.19 -5.80 17.15
CA TYR A 99 0.75 -6.52 15.96
C TYR A 99 -0.76 -6.40 15.75
N GLY A 100 -1.25 -6.99 14.68
CA GLY A 100 -2.67 -7.04 14.34
C GLY A 100 -3.06 -5.98 13.33
N PHE A 101 -4.19 -5.33 13.59
CA PHE A 101 -4.75 -4.31 12.71
C PHE A 101 -4.36 -2.90 13.16
N THR A 102 -4.58 -1.93 12.28
CA THR A 102 -4.39 -0.49 12.57
C THR A 102 -2.98 -0.07 13.00
N CYS A 103 -1.95 -0.81 12.62
CA CYS A 103 -0.55 -0.45 12.85
C CYS A 103 -0.14 0.75 11.96
N MET A 104 -0.61 1.94 12.28
CA MET A 104 -0.57 3.14 11.40
C MET A 104 0.83 3.69 11.16
N ALA A 105 1.81 3.33 11.99
CA ALA A 105 3.21 3.69 11.76
C ALA A 105 3.87 2.85 10.65
N SER A 106 3.25 1.72 10.27
CA SER A 106 3.72 0.86 9.18
C SER A 106 3.18 1.33 7.84
N GLU A 107 4.03 1.42 6.82
CA GLU A 107 3.71 2.03 5.52
C GLU A 107 2.46 1.43 4.85
N MET A 108 2.37 0.11 4.77
CA MET A 108 1.21 -0.55 4.15
C MET A 108 -0.09 -0.32 4.92
N SER A 109 -0.04 -0.30 6.25
CA SER A 109 -1.21 -0.04 7.08
C SER A 109 -1.66 1.41 6.97
N HIS A 110 -0.71 2.36 6.89
CA HIS A 110 -1.03 3.77 6.63
C HIS A 110 -1.77 3.91 5.29
N LEU A 111 -1.19 3.39 4.21
CA LEU A 111 -1.85 3.40 2.90
C LEU A 111 -3.25 2.78 2.97
N PHE A 112 -3.39 1.59 3.57
CA PHE A 112 -4.66 0.87 3.62
C PHE A 112 -5.74 1.63 4.41
N TYR A 113 -5.43 2.06 5.64
CA TYR A 113 -6.43 2.66 6.54
C TYR A 113 -6.60 4.17 6.35
N ALA A 114 -5.48 4.92 6.22
CA ALA A 114 -5.55 6.37 6.15
C ALA A 114 -5.84 6.89 4.74
N ASP A 115 -5.22 6.30 3.72
CA ASP A 115 -5.30 6.84 2.36
C ASP A 115 -6.43 6.24 1.54
N LEU A 116 -6.69 4.94 1.72
CA LEU A 116 -7.68 4.20 0.94
C LEU A 116 -8.98 3.95 1.71
N GLY A 117 -9.07 4.31 2.99
CA GLY A 117 -10.26 4.12 3.82
C GLY A 117 -10.62 2.66 4.07
N GLY A 118 -9.63 1.78 4.05
CA GLY A 118 -9.82 0.34 4.28
C GLY A 118 -10.39 0.03 5.66
N LYS A 119 -11.11 -1.07 5.76
CA LYS A 119 -11.75 -1.52 7.01
C LYS A 119 -11.14 -2.84 7.45
N THR A 120 -10.95 -2.98 8.77
CA THR A 120 -10.41 -4.21 9.37
C THR A 120 -11.22 -5.43 8.97
N GLY A 121 -10.53 -6.48 8.53
CA GLY A 121 -11.14 -7.76 8.18
C GLY A 121 -11.79 -7.82 6.81
N ALA A 122 -11.68 -6.78 6.01
CA ALA A 122 -12.24 -6.73 4.67
C ALA A 122 -11.18 -6.45 3.59
N ALA A 123 -11.41 -6.96 2.40
CA ALA A 123 -10.57 -6.64 1.25
C ALA A 123 -10.81 -5.19 0.81
N ILE A 124 -9.75 -4.47 0.46
CA ILE A 124 -9.85 -3.09 -0.01
C ILE A 124 -10.71 -2.96 -1.26
N THR A 125 -10.77 -3.99 -2.09
CA THR A 125 -11.61 -4.06 -3.30
C THR A 125 -13.10 -4.15 -3.00
N GLU A 126 -13.47 -4.52 -1.77
CA GLU A 126 -14.86 -4.70 -1.33
C GLU A 126 -15.28 -3.61 -0.36
N GLN A 127 -14.35 -3.01 0.34
CA GLN A 127 -14.60 -1.99 1.36
C GLN A 127 -13.58 -0.86 1.28
N ALA A 128 -13.44 -0.28 0.10
CA ALA A 128 -12.82 1.04 -0.01
C ALA A 128 -13.62 2.05 0.82
N GLY A 129 -12.95 3.09 1.30
CA GLY A 129 -13.62 4.19 1.97
C GLY A 129 -14.68 4.85 1.06
N ASP A 130 -15.64 5.50 1.69
CA ASP A 130 -16.73 6.17 0.99
C ASP A 130 -16.43 7.66 0.70
N ALA A 131 -15.34 8.19 1.27
CA ALA A 131 -14.94 9.57 1.06
C ALA A 131 -14.44 9.79 -0.39
N PRO A 132 -14.77 10.91 -1.03
CA PRO A 132 -14.34 11.18 -2.40
C PRO A 132 -12.83 11.09 -2.61
N GLN A 133 -12.04 11.50 -1.62
CA GLN A 133 -10.58 11.42 -1.68
C GLN A 133 -10.07 9.97 -1.61
N GLU A 134 -10.65 9.13 -0.75
CA GLU A 134 -10.30 7.72 -0.62
C GLU A 134 -10.59 6.95 -1.92
N LEU A 135 -11.73 7.24 -2.55
CA LEU A 135 -12.07 6.68 -3.86
C LEU A 135 -11.14 7.17 -4.97
N ALA A 136 -10.76 8.45 -4.95
CA ALA A 136 -9.79 9.01 -5.89
C ALA A 136 -8.40 8.38 -5.71
N ASN A 137 -7.96 8.18 -4.47
CA ASN A 137 -6.72 7.50 -4.14
C ASN A 137 -6.73 6.03 -4.62
N LEU A 138 -7.82 5.31 -4.36
CA LEU A 138 -7.96 3.92 -4.81
C LEU A 138 -7.88 3.79 -6.33
N ALA A 139 -8.42 4.76 -7.07
CA ALA A 139 -8.39 4.78 -8.54
C ALA A 139 -6.97 4.93 -9.13
N LEU A 140 -5.97 5.32 -8.33
CA LEU A 140 -4.57 5.38 -8.75
C LEU A 140 -3.92 4.00 -8.85
N PHE A 141 -4.52 2.98 -8.23
CA PHE A 141 -4.00 1.62 -8.18
C PHE A 141 -4.81 0.65 -9.06
N CYS A 142 -4.18 -0.43 -9.45
CA CYS A 142 -4.82 -1.48 -10.23
C CYS A 142 -4.32 -2.87 -9.82
N ASN A 143 -5.01 -3.91 -10.32
CA ASN A 143 -4.67 -5.32 -10.10
C ASN A 143 -4.53 -5.73 -8.63
N MET A 144 -5.21 -5.03 -7.71
CA MET A 144 -5.27 -5.45 -6.31
C MET A 144 -5.86 -6.86 -6.22
N GLN A 145 -5.17 -7.74 -5.51
CA GLN A 145 -5.59 -9.12 -5.33
C GLN A 145 -6.17 -9.31 -3.92
N TYR A 146 -7.16 -10.16 -3.83
CA TYR A 146 -7.58 -10.66 -2.53
C TYR A 146 -6.47 -11.57 -1.98
N GLY A 147 -5.84 -11.18 -0.88
CA GLY A 147 -4.74 -11.95 -0.32
C GLY A 147 -3.89 -11.19 0.68
N VAL A 148 -2.77 -11.79 1.02
CA VAL A 148 -1.78 -11.24 1.93
C VAL A 148 -0.65 -10.64 1.10
N TYR A 149 -0.25 -9.41 1.43
CA TYR A 149 0.90 -8.73 0.84
C TYR A 149 2.09 -8.79 1.80
N TRP A 150 3.28 -8.96 1.25
CA TRP A 150 4.50 -9.01 2.04
C TRP A 150 4.99 -7.62 2.44
N TYR A 151 5.59 -7.54 3.61
CA TYR A 151 6.31 -6.36 4.10
C TYR A 151 7.77 -6.70 4.37
N GLY A 152 8.62 -5.68 4.34
CA GLY A 152 10.02 -5.76 4.72
C GLY A 152 10.18 -5.64 6.24
N THR A 153 11.26 -6.16 6.76
CA THR A 153 11.73 -5.97 8.16
C THR A 153 13.07 -5.28 8.14
#